data_eeb8e83a2be4ed550a27943e4c7174c6
#
_entry.id   eeb8e83a2be4ed550a27943e4c7174c6
#
_cell.length_a   1.000
_cell.length_b   1.000
_cell.length_c   1.000
_cell.angle_alpha   90.00
_cell.angle_beta   90.00
_cell.angle_gamma   90.00
#
_symmetry.space_group_name_H-M   'P 1'
#
loop_
_entity.id
_entity.type
_entity.pdbx_description
1 polymer ?
#
loop_
_entity_poly.entity_id
_entity_poly.type
_entity_poly.pdbx_seq_one_letter_code
_entity_poly.pdbx_strand_id
1 'polypeptide(L)'
;MDIRQLHYFLVLCEEMNYTRAAQRLFLSRQALRQSISALEAELCGPLFLSAHHRLSLTDRGVSLQRHAAPVVEQFQQMQASLRAEIQSAQPV
;
A
#
# COMPACT_ATOMS: atom_id res chain seq x y z
N MET A 1 -1.61 11.23 -4.42
CA MET A 1 -1.89 9.77 -4.25
C MET A 1 -1.44 9.05 -5.50
N ASP A 2 -0.70 7.97 -5.35
CA ASP A 2 -0.29 7.16 -6.48
C ASP A 2 -0.41 5.68 -6.11
N ILE A 3 -0.24 4.80 -7.11
CA ILE A 3 -0.42 3.36 -6.91
C ILE A 3 0.60 2.78 -5.93
N ARG A 4 1.80 3.33 -5.88
CA ARG A 4 2.85 2.88 -4.96
C ARG A 4 2.46 3.18 -3.52
N GLN A 5 1.96 4.39 -3.25
CA GLN A 5 1.49 4.75 -1.91
C GLN A 5 0.31 3.87 -1.48
N LEU A 6 -0.60 3.55 -2.39
CA LEU A 6 -1.71 2.64 -2.09
C LEU A 6 -1.20 1.24 -1.76
N HIS A 7 -0.21 0.76 -2.49
CA HIS A 7 0.42 -0.54 -2.20
C HIS A 7 1.07 -0.54 -0.81
N TYR A 8 1.83 0.49 -0.48
CA TYR A 8 2.44 0.63 0.83
C TYR A 8 1.40 0.61 1.95
N PHE A 9 0.32 1.36 1.75
CA PHE A 9 -0.78 1.41 2.71
C PHE A 9 -1.39 0.01 2.93
N LEU A 10 -1.63 -0.74 1.85
CA LEU A 10 -2.23 -2.08 1.95
C LEU A 10 -1.30 -3.08 2.64
N VAL A 11 0.02 -3.01 2.40
CA VAL A 11 0.99 -3.84 3.11
C VAL A 11 0.98 -3.51 4.60
N LEU A 12 0.90 -2.22 4.96
CA LEU A 12 0.79 -1.84 6.36
C LEU A 12 -0.50 -2.35 7.00
N CYS A 13 -1.61 -2.36 6.26
CA CYS A 13 -2.86 -2.96 6.73
C CYS A 13 -2.71 -4.45 7.04
N GLU A 14 -1.95 -5.17 6.23
CA GLU A 14 -1.73 -6.60 6.44
C GLU A 14 -0.84 -6.86 7.65
N GLU A 15 0.23 -6.12 7.79
CA GLU A 15 1.20 -6.33 8.88
C GLU A 15 0.78 -5.71 10.19
N MET A 16 0.07 -4.59 10.14
CA MET A 16 -0.28 -3.77 11.29
C MET A 16 0.94 -3.48 12.19
N ASN A 17 2.09 -3.28 11.55
CA ASN A 17 3.37 -3.06 12.20
C ASN A 17 4.29 -2.36 11.21
N TYR A 18 4.75 -1.15 11.52
CA TYR A 18 5.56 -0.36 10.61
C TYR A 18 6.90 -1.03 10.29
N THR A 19 7.53 -1.66 11.28
CA THR A 19 8.82 -2.31 11.07
C THR A 19 8.70 -3.46 10.07
N ARG A 20 7.71 -4.33 10.27
CA ARG A 20 7.51 -5.49 9.39
C ARG A 20 7.06 -5.07 8.00
N ALA A 21 6.16 -4.10 7.92
CA ALA A 21 5.70 -3.59 6.62
C ALA A 21 6.87 -2.96 5.84
N ALA A 22 7.68 -2.13 6.51
CA ALA A 22 8.84 -1.51 5.89
C ALA A 22 9.83 -2.56 5.38
N GLN A 23 10.07 -3.63 6.16
CA GLN A 23 10.94 -4.73 5.74
C GLN A 23 10.41 -5.42 4.47
N ARG A 24 9.10 -5.69 4.41
CA ARG A 24 8.49 -6.28 3.22
C ARG A 24 8.64 -5.39 1.99
N LEU A 25 8.60 -4.09 2.19
CA LEU A 25 8.64 -3.10 1.11
C LEU A 25 10.06 -2.63 0.78
N PHE A 26 11.07 -3.12 1.49
CA PHE A 26 12.46 -2.68 1.33
C PHE A 26 12.61 -1.17 1.54
N LEU A 27 11.86 -0.64 2.53
CA LEU A 27 11.91 0.76 2.92
C LEU A 27 12.38 0.90 4.35
N SER A 28 12.87 2.08 4.71
CA SER A 28 13.03 2.44 6.11
C SER A 28 11.66 2.69 6.74
N ARG A 29 11.56 2.54 8.06
CA ARG A 29 10.33 2.87 8.79
C ARG A 29 9.93 4.33 8.55
N GLN A 30 10.93 5.23 8.54
CA GLN A 30 10.67 6.65 8.34
C GLN A 30 10.11 6.93 6.95
N ALA A 31 10.63 6.30 5.92
CA ALA A 31 10.11 6.46 4.56
C ALA A 31 8.67 5.99 4.46
N LEU A 32 8.35 4.84 5.09
CA LEU A 32 6.97 4.34 5.12
C LEU A 32 6.05 5.31 5.87
N ARG A 33 6.48 5.80 7.04
CA ARG A 33 5.69 6.76 7.82
C ARG A 33 5.41 8.04 7.02
N GLN A 34 6.42 8.54 6.30
CA GLN A 34 6.25 9.73 5.46
C GLN A 34 5.23 9.49 4.35
N SER A 35 5.27 8.34 3.71
CA SER A 35 4.32 7.99 2.67
C SER A 35 2.89 7.92 3.21
N ILE A 36 2.70 7.29 4.37
CA ILE A 36 1.39 7.21 5.01
C ILE A 36 0.91 8.60 5.43
N SER A 37 1.79 9.42 6.02
CA SER A 37 1.45 10.79 6.41
C SER A 37 1.01 11.62 5.21
N ALA A 38 1.63 11.45 4.06
CA ALA A 38 1.24 12.14 2.84
C ALA A 38 -0.17 11.76 2.40
N LEU A 39 -0.52 10.47 2.48
CA LEU A 39 -1.89 10.00 2.20
C LEU A 39 -2.89 10.59 3.20
N GLU A 40 -2.53 10.62 4.47
CA GLU A 40 -3.40 11.18 5.52
C GLU A 40 -3.65 12.66 5.29
N ALA A 41 -2.62 13.40 4.90
CA ALA A 41 -2.77 14.82 4.59
C ALA A 41 -3.70 15.04 3.39
N GLU A 42 -3.54 14.24 2.35
CA GLU A 42 -4.37 14.33 1.15
C GLU A 42 -5.82 13.98 1.44
N LEU A 43 -6.06 12.99 2.29
CA LEU A 43 -7.40 12.50 2.64
C LEU A 43 -7.99 13.22 3.86
N CYS A 44 -7.29 14.21 4.40
CA CYS A 44 -7.74 15.10 5.48
C CYS A 44 -8.05 14.36 6.78
N GLY A 45 -7.29 13.33 7.10
CA GLY A 45 -7.47 12.66 8.39
C GLY A 45 -6.61 11.41 8.54
N PRO A 46 -6.49 10.91 9.78
CA PRO A 46 -5.66 9.75 10.06
C PRO A 46 -6.27 8.48 9.47
N LEU A 47 -5.39 7.61 8.95
CA LEU A 47 -5.76 6.28 8.44
C LEU A 47 -5.50 5.21 9.50
N PHE A 48 -4.53 5.46 10.37
CA PHE A 48 -4.17 4.57 11.47
C PHE A 48 -4.14 5.35 12.78
N LEU A 49 -4.45 4.66 13.87
CA LEU A 49 -4.25 5.14 15.23
C LEU A 49 -3.30 4.19 15.94
N SER A 50 -2.43 4.77 16.78
CA SER A 50 -1.52 4.01 17.60
C SER A 50 -1.89 4.22 19.07
N ALA A 51 -2.17 3.13 19.77
CA ALA A 51 -2.48 3.16 21.19
C ALA A 51 -1.93 1.90 21.85
N HIS A 52 -1.28 2.04 22.99
CA HIS A 52 -0.69 0.91 23.74
C HIS A 52 0.20 0.04 22.86
N HIS A 53 1.02 0.69 22.02
CA HIS A 53 1.93 0.03 21.07
C HIS A 53 1.22 -0.84 20.02
N ARG A 54 -0.08 -0.61 19.82
CA ARG A 54 -0.85 -1.32 18.79
C ARG A 54 -1.36 -0.35 17.77
N LEU A 55 -1.28 -0.77 16.51
CA LEU A 55 -1.80 -0.03 15.36
C LEU A 55 -3.21 -0.52 15.06
N SER A 56 -4.12 0.39 14.78
CA SER A 56 -5.47 0.07 14.34
C SER A 56 -5.89 0.99 13.21
N LEU A 57 -6.80 0.51 12.35
CA LEU A 57 -7.35 1.34 11.28
C LEU A 57 -8.45 2.25 11.83
N THR A 58 -8.47 3.48 11.33
CA THR A 58 -9.62 4.36 11.51
C THR A 58 -10.72 3.97 10.53
N ASP A 59 -11.92 4.55 10.68
CA ASP A 59 -12.99 4.38 9.69
C ASP A 59 -12.53 4.82 8.30
N ARG A 60 -11.78 5.92 8.24
CA ARG A 60 -11.20 6.41 6.98
C ARG A 60 -10.20 5.40 6.41
N GLY A 61 -9.39 4.78 7.26
CA GLY A 61 -8.47 3.73 6.85
C GLY A 61 -9.18 2.50 6.31
N VAL A 62 -10.26 2.08 6.95
CA VAL A 62 -11.09 0.96 6.47
C VAL A 62 -11.69 1.28 5.10
N SER A 63 -12.19 2.52 4.93
CA SER A 63 -12.75 2.96 3.66
C SER A 63 -11.69 2.94 2.55
N LEU A 64 -10.49 3.48 2.84
CA LEU A 64 -9.41 3.46 1.85
C LEU A 64 -9.00 2.03 1.51
N GLN A 65 -8.87 1.15 2.50
CA GLN A 65 -8.53 -0.26 2.26
C GLN A 65 -9.52 -0.91 1.30
N ARG A 66 -10.81 -0.70 1.54
CA ARG A 66 -11.88 -1.29 0.72
C ARG A 66 -11.80 -0.81 -0.73
N HIS A 67 -11.51 0.47 -0.94
CA HIS A 67 -11.43 1.05 -2.29
C HIS A 67 -10.09 0.74 -2.97
N ALA A 68 -9.00 0.75 -2.22
CA ALA A 68 -7.66 0.59 -2.78
C ALA A 68 -7.33 -0.86 -3.14
N ALA A 69 -7.81 -1.84 -2.38
CA ALA A 69 -7.44 -3.24 -2.61
C ALA A 69 -7.74 -3.70 -4.03
N PRO A 70 -8.95 -3.51 -4.60
CA PRO A 70 -9.20 -3.94 -5.97
C PRO A 70 -8.40 -3.14 -7.01
N VAL A 71 -8.11 -1.87 -6.74
CA VAL A 71 -7.34 -1.02 -7.65
C VAL A 71 -5.91 -1.54 -7.78
N VAL A 72 -5.25 -1.81 -6.65
CA VAL A 72 -3.88 -2.32 -6.64
C VAL A 72 -3.83 -3.72 -7.24
N GLU A 73 -4.78 -4.58 -6.90
CA GLU A 73 -4.85 -5.93 -7.44
C GLU A 73 -4.96 -5.92 -8.97
N GLN A 74 -5.86 -5.10 -9.52
CA GLN A 74 -6.04 -4.98 -10.97
C GLN A 74 -4.79 -4.41 -11.64
N PHE A 75 -4.13 -3.45 -11.01
CA PHE A 75 -2.88 -2.90 -11.51
C PHE A 75 -1.80 -3.99 -11.62
N GLN A 76 -1.66 -4.81 -10.58
CA GLN A 76 -0.69 -5.90 -10.57
C GLN A 76 -1.02 -6.97 -11.62
N GLN A 77 -2.30 -7.29 -11.79
CA GLN A 77 -2.75 -8.22 -12.82
C GLN A 77 -2.44 -7.69 -14.22
N MET A 78 -2.66 -6.40 -14.45
CA MET A 78 -2.30 -5.76 -15.71
C MET A 78 -0.82 -5.89 -16.00
N GLN A 79 0.02 -5.61 -15.02
CA GLN A 79 1.47 -5.74 -15.18
C GLN A 79 1.88 -7.17 -15.53
N ALA A 80 1.31 -8.16 -14.84
CA ALA A 80 1.59 -9.56 -15.09
C ALA A 80 1.15 -9.99 -16.50
N SER A 81 -0.03 -9.54 -16.92
CA SER A 81 -0.54 -9.83 -18.26
C SER A 81 0.34 -9.23 -19.35
N LEU A 82 0.77 -7.99 -19.17
CA LEU A 82 1.65 -7.32 -20.13
C LEU A 82 3.01 -8.00 -20.23
N ARG A 83 3.57 -8.42 -19.08
CA ARG A 83 4.84 -9.16 -19.07
C ARG A 83 4.72 -10.48 -19.84
N ALA A 84 3.62 -11.20 -19.64
CA ALA A 84 3.37 -12.46 -20.34
C ALA A 84 3.26 -12.24 -21.86
N GLU A 85 2.56 -11.18 -22.29
CA GLU A 85 2.45 -10.81 -23.69
C GLU A 85 3.80 -10.47 -24.31
N ILE A 86 4.63 -9.69 -23.59
CA ILE A 86 5.96 -9.30 -24.04
C ILE A 86 6.83 -10.54 -24.21
N GLN A 87 6.81 -11.47 -23.25
CA GLN A 87 7.60 -12.71 -23.32
C GLN A 87 7.15 -13.59 -24.47
N SER A 88 5.83 -13.67 -24.71
CA SER A 88 5.29 -14.47 -25.80
C SER A 88 5.59 -13.88 -27.18
N ALA A 89 5.75 -12.57 -27.27
CA ALA A 89 6.00 -11.87 -28.52
C ALA A 89 7.48 -11.81 -28.92
N GLN A 90 8.38 -12.24 -28.05
CA GLN A 90 9.81 -12.20 -28.36
C GLN A 90 10.14 -13.21 -29.44
N PRO A 91 10.89 -12.78 -30.47
CA PRO A 91 11.31 -13.72 -31.52
C PRO A 91 12.27 -14.76 -30.92
N VAL A 92 12.13 -15.97 -31.37
CA VAL A 92 12.96 -17.11 -30.95
C VAL A 92 14.34 -16.99 -31.59
#